data_d9db550155fed4731cdb640462ccd6b3
#
_entry.id   d9db550155fed4731cdb640462ccd6b3
#
_cell.length_a   1.000
_cell.length_b   1.000
_cell.length_c   1.000
_cell.angle_alpha   90.00
_cell.angle_beta   90.00
_cell.angle_gamma   90.00
#
_symmetry.space_group_name_H-M   'P 1'
#
loop_
_entity.id
_entity.type
_entity.pdbx_description
1 polymer ?
#
loop_
_entity_poly.entity_id
_entity_poly.type
_entity_poly.pdbx_seq_one_letter_code
_entity_poly.pdbx_strand_id
1 'polypeptide(L)'
;MDNNKKYFDSPEFGRLLQRYERSLQMGKDEYFESDELSDIAEYYYDKKDKPRAEYVLDYAMRLHPGAVLPLVFKARIALIDEKNIEKARYYASLISDAYDIDCLYLKAEIMIAEDKPEEANSFLRNAMDNIDEDDVPDFVLDVATIFIDYGLPDISAEWLAMSDEDDLQDYREIKARIAF
;
A
#
# COMPACT_ATOMS: atom_id res chain seq x y z
N MET A 1 3.28 -5.23 -9.88
CA MET A 1 3.64 -6.61 -9.50
C MET A 1 5.07 -7.04 -9.89
N ASP A 2 5.65 -6.53 -10.97
CA ASP A 2 6.97 -7.00 -11.44
C ASP A 2 8.16 -6.30 -10.73
N ASN A 3 7.99 -5.07 -10.23
CA ASN A 3 9.03 -4.31 -9.55
C ASN A 3 9.38 -4.88 -8.16
N ASN A 4 8.40 -5.25 -7.36
CA ASN A 4 8.62 -5.82 -6.03
C ASN A 4 9.34 -7.17 -6.12
N LYS A 5 9.01 -7.98 -7.12
CA LYS A 5 9.68 -9.27 -7.33
C LYS A 5 11.16 -9.10 -7.67
N LYS A 6 11.51 -8.10 -8.51
CA LYS A 6 12.91 -7.77 -8.81
C LYS A 6 13.66 -7.28 -7.57
N TYR A 7 13.01 -6.49 -6.72
CA TYR A 7 13.59 -6.02 -5.48
C TYR A 7 13.85 -7.17 -4.50
N PHE A 8 12.88 -8.06 -4.29
CA PHE A 8 13.04 -9.22 -3.40
C PHE A 8 14.09 -10.23 -3.87
N ASP A 9 14.41 -10.25 -5.15
CA ASP A 9 15.52 -11.04 -5.72
C ASP A 9 16.87 -10.28 -5.68
N SER A 10 16.90 -9.05 -5.20
CA SER A 10 18.11 -8.23 -5.16
C SER A 10 19.07 -8.65 -4.04
N PRO A 11 20.40 -8.47 -4.23
CA PRO A 11 21.36 -8.68 -3.15
C PRO A 11 21.17 -7.75 -1.95
N GLU A 12 20.58 -6.60 -2.15
CA GLU A 12 20.26 -5.62 -1.10
C GLU A 12 19.21 -6.17 -0.15
N PHE A 13 18.07 -6.57 -0.68
CA PHE A 13 17.01 -7.19 0.10
C PHE A 13 17.48 -8.49 0.76
N GLY A 14 18.27 -9.31 0.04
CA GLY A 14 18.84 -10.54 0.61
C GLY A 14 19.70 -10.28 1.86
N ARG A 15 20.47 -9.18 1.89
CA ARG A 15 21.25 -8.78 3.09
C ARG A 15 20.34 -8.29 4.22
N LEU A 16 19.31 -7.52 3.90
CA LEU A 16 18.32 -7.05 4.86
C LEU A 16 17.60 -8.23 5.53
N LEU A 17 17.08 -9.15 4.74
CA LEU A 17 16.39 -10.33 5.25
C LEU A 17 17.31 -11.19 6.13
N GLN A 18 18.55 -11.44 5.68
CA GLN A 18 19.54 -12.19 6.48
C GLN A 18 19.86 -11.50 7.81
N ARG A 19 19.97 -10.16 7.81
CA ARG A 19 20.19 -9.36 9.03
C ARG A 19 19.03 -9.55 10.00
N TYR A 20 17.80 -9.46 9.51
CA TYR A 20 16.60 -9.65 10.30
C TYR A 20 16.50 -11.06 10.89
N GLU A 21 16.64 -12.10 10.06
CA GLU A 21 16.56 -13.49 10.53
C GLU A 21 17.66 -13.84 11.55
N ARG A 22 18.86 -13.28 11.38
CA ARG A 22 19.96 -13.46 12.33
C ARG A 22 19.65 -12.77 13.66
N SER A 23 19.08 -11.58 13.66
CA SER A 23 18.68 -10.87 14.89
C SER A 23 17.68 -11.69 15.70
N LEU A 24 16.69 -12.29 15.03
CA LEU A 24 15.73 -13.20 15.67
C LEU A 24 16.38 -14.42 16.27
N GLN A 25 17.31 -15.08 15.55
CA GLN A 25 18.01 -16.28 16.04
C GLN A 25 18.89 -16.00 17.24
N MET A 26 19.49 -14.80 17.29
CA MET A 26 20.39 -14.42 18.38
C MET A 26 19.66 -13.81 19.58
N GLY A 27 18.36 -13.56 19.45
CA GLY A 27 17.57 -12.85 20.46
C GLY A 27 18.13 -11.46 20.76
N LYS A 28 18.72 -10.79 19.76
CA LYS A 28 19.26 -9.44 19.87
C LYS A 28 18.25 -8.45 19.32
N ASP A 29 17.99 -7.42 20.11
CA ASP A 29 17.24 -6.25 19.63
C ASP A 29 18.13 -5.45 18.67
N GLU A 30 18.01 -5.73 17.39
CA GLU A 30 18.63 -4.94 16.33
C GLU A 30 17.60 -3.93 15.82
N TYR A 31 18.06 -2.69 15.58
CA TYR A 31 17.18 -1.65 15.05
C TYR A 31 16.98 -1.84 13.55
N PHE A 32 15.74 -1.74 13.12
CA PHE A 32 15.30 -1.72 11.72
C PHE A 32 14.39 -0.51 11.51
N GLU A 33 14.50 0.12 10.36
CA GLU A 33 13.55 1.17 9.96
C GLU A 33 12.16 0.58 9.65
N SER A 34 11.12 1.43 9.72
CA SER A 34 9.75 0.99 9.46
C SER A 34 9.58 0.39 8.06
N ASP A 35 10.24 0.99 7.08
CA ASP A 35 10.18 0.60 5.67
C ASP A 35 10.89 -0.75 5.46
N GLU A 36 12.07 -0.93 6.06
CA GLU A 36 12.78 -2.22 6.05
C GLU A 36 11.92 -3.37 6.59
N LEU A 37 11.18 -3.11 7.67
CA LEU A 37 10.29 -4.12 8.26
C LEU A 37 9.04 -4.33 7.39
N SER A 38 8.53 -3.29 6.75
CA SER A 38 7.41 -3.42 5.83
C SER A 38 7.76 -4.26 4.60
N ASP A 39 8.95 -4.04 4.02
CA ASP A 39 9.49 -4.86 2.91
C ASP A 39 9.62 -6.33 3.30
N ILE A 40 10.15 -6.62 4.50
CA ILE A 40 10.27 -7.99 5.01
C ILE A 40 8.89 -8.63 5.23
N ALA A 41 7.93 -7.86 5.73
CA ALA A 41 6.57 -8.35 5.92
C ALA A 41 5.90 -8.67 4.57
N GLU A 42 6.07 -7.80 3.58
CA GLU A 42 5.55 -8.00 2.22
C GLU A 42 6.17 -9.26 1.59
N TYR A 43 7.48 -9.43 1.70
CA TYR A 43 8.16 -10.64 1.24
C TYR A 43 7.55 -11.92 1.82
N TYR A 44 7.35 -11.99 3.16
CA TYR A 44 6.72 -13.16 3.77
C TYR A 44 5.27 -13.33 3.33
N TYR A 45 4.54 -12.24 3.18
CA TYR A 45 3.16 -12.27 2.71
C TYR A 45 3.07 -12.85 1.29
N ASP A 46 3.95 -12.42 0.38
CA ASP A 46 4.05 -12.95 -1.00
C ASP A 46 4.40 -14.43 -1.03
N LYS A 47 5.25 -14.89 -0.10
CA LYS A 47 5.56 -16.32 0.10
C LYS A 47 4.43 -17.10 0.76
N LYS A 48 3.25 -16.44 1.02
CA LYS A 48 2.09 -17.04 1.70
C LYS A 48 2.38 -17.44 3.16
N ASP A 49 3.43 -16.88 3.76
CA ASP A 49 3.76 -17.04 5.17
C ASP A 49 3.14 -15.88 5.99
N LYS A 50 1.79 -15.86 6.04
CA LYS A 50 1.05 -14.84 6.77
C LYS A 50 1.47 -14.72 8.24
N PRO A 51 1.70 -15.82 9.00
CA PRO A 51 2.11 -15.69 10.40
C PRO A 51 3.43 -14.92 10.57
N ARG A 52 4.42 -15.13 9.68
CA ARG A 52 5.66 -14.36 9.75
C ARG A 52 5.44 -12.91 9.33
N ALA A 53 4.67 -12.65 8.28
CA ALA A 53 4.34 -11.30 7.86
C ALA A 53 3.69 -10.51 9.01
N GLU A 54 2.69 -11.08 9.67
CA GLU A 54 2.02 -10.45 10.81
C GLU A 54 2.96 -10.20 11.99
N TYR A 55 3.84 -11.17 12.29
CA TYR A 55 4.84 -10.99 13.35
C TYR A 55 5.79 -9.81 13.07
N VAL A 56 6.25 -9.67 11.82
CA VAL A 56 7.11 -8.54 11.41
C VAL A 56 6.36 -7.22 11.53
N LEU A 57 5.11 -7.16 11.08
CA LEU A 57 4.29 -5.95 11.18
C LEU A 57 4.02 -5.57 12.63
N ASP A 58 3.72 -6.53 13.50
CA ASP A 58 3.54 -6.28 14.93
C ASP A 58 4.84 -5.79 15.58
N TYR A 59 5.98 -6.29 15.13
CA TYR A 59 7.29 -5.80 15.56
C TYR A 59 7.55 -4.37 15.07
N ALA A 60 7.27 -4.08 13.80
CA ALA A 60 7.38 -2.73 13.24
C ALA A 60 6.52 -1.71 13.99
N MET A 61 5.28 -2.05 14.28
CA MET A 61 4.37 -1.16 15.03
C MET A 61 4.81 -0.93 16.48
N ARG A 62 5.53 -1.87 17.11
CA ARG A 62 6.10 -1.66 18.44
C ARG A 62 7.32 -0.73 18.41
N LEU A 63 8.18 -0.86 17.38
CA LEU A 63 9.38 0.00 17.25
C LEU A 63 9.03 1.39 16.76
N HIS A 64 8.07 1.50 15.85
CA HIS A 64 7.67 2.71 15.15
C HIS A 64 6.16 2.96 15.30
N PRO A 65 5.69 3.33 16.50
CA PRO A 65 4.27 3.61 16.70
C PRO A 65 3.80 4.74 15.77
N GLY A 66 2.75 4.49 15.02
CA GLY A 66 2.18 5.47 14.10
C GLY A 66 2.85 5.53 12.71
N ALA A 67 3.86 4.69 12.42
CA ALA A 67 4.46 4.62 11.09
C ALA A 67 3.45 4.19 10.03
N VAL A 68 3.50 4.84 8.86
CA VAL A 68 2.48 4.67 7.80
C VAL A 68 2.50 3.27 7.24
N LEU A 69 3.60 2.82 6.65
CA LEU A 69 3.65 1.58 5.86
C LEU A 69 3.22 0.32 6.63
N PRO A 70 3.71 0.06 7.87
CA PRO A 70 3.26 -1.12 8.61
C PRO A 70 1.76 -1.09 8.94
N LEU A 71 1.23 0.11 9.27
CA LEU A 71 -0.18 0.28 9.61
C LEU A 71 -1.08 0.18 8.38
N VAL A 72 -0.67 0.75 7.25
CA VAL A 72 -1.37 0.58 5.96
C VAL A 72 -1.42 -0.88 5.57
N PHE A 73 -0.31 -1.59 5.69
CA PHE A 73 -0.29 -3.01 5.36
C PHE A 73 -1.21 -3.84 6.28
N LYS A 74 -1.18 -3.61 7.59
CA LYS A 74 -2.11 -4.26 8.53
C LYS A 74 -3.57 -3.95 8.20
N ALA A 75 -3.87 -2.70 7.86
CA ALA A 75 -5.21 -2.29 7.49
C ALA A 75 -5.69 -2.97 6.20
N ARG A 76 -4.81 -3.08 5.18
CA ARG A 76 -5.11 -3.79 3.93
C ARG A 76 -5.33 -5.29 4.13
N ILE A 77 -4.54 -5.96 4.99
CA ILE A 77 -4.82 -7.35 5.37
C ILE A 77 -6.22 -7.47 5.99
N ALA A 78 -6.55 -6.59 6.94
CA ALA A 78 -7.86 -6.58 7.58
C ALA A 78 -8.99 -6.34 6.56
N LEU A 79 -8.79 -5.42 5.62
CA LEU A 79 -9.81 -5.04 4.63
C LEU A 79 -10.02 -6.12 3.58
N ILE A 80 -8.94 -6.67 3.02
CA ILE A 80 -8.98 -7.54 1.84
C ILE A 80 -9.12 -9.02 2.25
N ASP A 81 -8.29 -9.48 3.18
CA ASP A 81 -8.25 -10.90 3.56
C ASP A 81 -9.30 -11.26 4.61
N GLU A 82 -9.43 -10.42 5.65
CA GLU A 82 -10.32 -10.68 6.77
C GLU A 82 -11.73 -10.13 6.53
N LYS A 83 -11.92 -9.25 5.51
CA LYS A 83 -13.18 -8.56 5.25
C LYS A 83 -13.70 -7.78 6.46
N ASN A 84 -12.78 -7.21 7.25
CA ASN A 84 -13.07 -6.53 8.51
C ASN A 84 -12.78 -5.03 8.41
N ILE A 85 -13.77 -4.26 7.96
CA ILE A 85 -13.68 -2.82 7.78
C ILE A 85 -13.36 -2.09 9.10
N GLU A 86 -13.97 -2.51 10.22
CA GLU A 86 -13.73 -1.88 11.52
C GLU A 86 -12.28 -2.02 11.99
N LYS A 87 -11.67 -3.19 11.73
CA LYS A 87 -10.27 -3.45 12.03
C LYS A 87 -9.35 -2.63 11.12
N ALA A 88 -9.71 -2.48 9.84
CA ALA A 88 -8.98 -1.63 8.91
C ALA A 88 -9.02 -0.16 9.35
N ARG A 89 -10.19 0.36 9.73
CA ARG A 89 -10.35 1.70 10.30
C ARG A 89 -9.52 1.90 11.57
N TYR A 90 -9.50 0.89 12.45
CA TYR A 90 -8.68 0.95 13.65
C TYR A 90 -7.20 1.18 13.31
N TYR A 91 -6.62 0.39 12.41
CA TYR A 91 -5.23 0.57 12.01
C TYR A 91 -5.00 1.92 11.30
N ALA A 92 -5.90 2.34 10.43
CA ALA A 92 -5.83 3.63 9.77
C ALA A 92 -5.84 4.80 10.80
N SER A 93 -6.58 4.67 11.90
CA SER A 93 -6.64 5.68 12.96
C SER A 93 -5.36 5.82 13.77
N LEU A 94 -4.46 4.84 13.73
CA LEU A 94 -3.18 4.86 14.42
C LEU A 94 -2.08 5.56 13.61
N ILE A 95 -2.29 5.83 12.33
CA ILE A 95 -1.30 6.49 11.45
C ILE A 95 -1.07 7.92 11.91
N SER A 96 0.19 8.28 12.16
CA SER A 96 0.53 9.62 12.65
C SER A 96 0.46 10.69 11.55
N ASP A 97 0.87 10.34 10.32
CA ASP A 97 0.79 11.23 9.17
C ASP A 97 -0.48 10.96 8.36
N ALA A 98 -1.49 11.79 8.60
CA ALA A 98 -2.78 11.66 7.94
C ALA A 98 -2.79 12.18 6.47
N TYR A 99 -1.71 12.86 6.06
CA TYR A 99 -1.54 13.43 4.72
C TYR A 99 -0.57 12.63 3.85
N ASP A 100 0.07 11.62 4.42
CA ASP A 100 0.87 10.68 3.65
C ASP A 100 0.02 10.01 2.55
N ILE A 101 0.62 9.84 1.38
CA ILE A 101 -0.07 9.37 0.16
C ILE A 101 -0.69 7.97 0.39
N ASP A 102 0.05 7.05 1.01
CA ASP A 102 -0.45 5.71 1.32
C ASP A 102 -1.60 5.73 2.32
N CYS A 103 -1.60 6.67 3.28
CA CYS A 103 -2.71 6.89 4.19
C CYS A 103 -3.95 7.41 3.46
N LEU A 104 -3.78 8.29 2.45
CA LEU A 104 -4.88 8.79 1.63
C LEU A 104 -5.50 7.65 0.80
N TYR A 105 -4.67 6.83 0.18
CA TYR A 105 -5.14 5.66 -0.57
C TYR A 105 -5.91 4.68 0.31
N LEU A 106 -5.37 4.33 1.48
CA LEU A 106 -6.05 3.46 2.43
C LEU A 106 -7.43 4.00 2.86
N LYS A 107 -7.54 5.31 3.11
CA LYS A 107 -8.82 5.92 3.46
C LYS A 107 -9.85 5.77 2.33
N ALA A 108 -9.43 5.98 1.09
CA ALA A 108 -10.29 5.78 -0.07
C ALA A 108 -10.69 4.29 -0.23
N GLU A 109 -9.76 3.36 -0.08
CA GLU A 109 -10.04 1.92 -0.11
C GLU A 109 -11.08 1.52 0.96
N ILE A 110 -10.99 2.08 2.17
CA ILE A 110 -11.97 1.86 3.23
C ILE A 110 -13.33 2.41 2.84
N MET A 111 -13.41 3.63 2.27
CA MET A 111 -14.66 4.22 1.80
C MET A 111 -15.30 3.37 0.69
N ILE A 112 -14.51 2.87 -0.26
CA ILE A 112 -15.01 1.99 -1.32
C ILE A 112 -15.58 0.70 -0.72
N ALA A 113 -14.88 0.10 0.24
CA ALA A 113 -15.35 -1.10 0.93
C ALA A 113 -16.62 -0.88 1.76
N GLU A 114 -16.93 0.37 2.13
CA GLU A 114 -18.18 0.80 2.75
C GLU A 114 -19.32 1.07 1.76
N ASP A 115 -19.11 0.74 0.48
CA ASP A 115 -20.07 1.05 -0.60
C ASP A 115 -20.25 2.57 -0.86
N LYS A 116 -19.14 3.33 -0.73
CA LYS A 116 -19.09 4.78 -0.91
C LYS A 116 -18.05 5.23 -1.95
N PRO A 117 -18.07 4.68 -3.17
CA PRO A 117 -17.02 4.96 -4.16
C PRO A 117 -17.00 6.43 -4.60
N GLU A 118 -18.15 7.11 -4.66
CA GLU A 118 -18.22 8.52 -5.05
C GLU A 118 -17.63 9.46 -3.97
N GLU A 119 -17.79 9.08 -2.69
CA GLU A 119 -17.14 9.80 -1.59
C GLU A 119 -15.64 9.62 -1.65
N ALA A 120 -15.16 8.41 -1.92
CA ALA A 120 -13.74 8.12 -2.11
C ALA A 120 -13.14 8.89 -3.30
N ASN A 121 -13.85 8.94 -4.43
CA ASN A 121 -13.45 9.70 -5.61
C ASN A 121 -13.32 11.21 -5.28
N SER A 122 -14.35 11.76 -4.64
CA SER A 122 -14.35 13.17 -4.24
C SER A 122 -13.24 13.49 -3.24
N PHE A 123 -12.98 12.57 -2.28
CA PHE A 123 -11.90 12.69 -1.31
C PHE A 123 -10.53 12.75 -1.98
N LEU A 124 -10.23 11.83 -2.91
CA LEU A 124 -8.95 11.81 -3.61
C LEU A 124 -8.77 12.98 -4.57
N ARG A 125 -9.84 13.47 -5.23
CA ARG A 125 -9.78 14.70 -6.04
C ARG A 125 -9.40 15.91 -5.19
N ASN A 126 -9.96 16.05 -4.01
CA ASN A 126 -9.61 17.14 -3.10
C ASN A 126 -8.18 16.98 -2.52
N ALA A 127 -7.72 15.74 -2.30
CA ALA A 127 -6.38 15.49 -1.83
C ALA A 127 -5.31 15.87 -2.88
N MET A 128 -5.60 15.66 -4.16
CA MET A 128 -4.69 15.97 -5.27
C MET A 128 -4.24 17.43 -5.28
N ASP A 129 -5.08 18.37 -4.82
CA ASP A 129 -4.72 19.80 -4.73
C ASP A 129 -3.53 20.08 -3.79
N ASN A 130 -3.18 19.12 -2.93
CA ASN A 130 -2.08 19.22 -1.96
C ASN A 130 -0.93 18.25 -2.27
N ILE A 131 -0.96 17.55 -3.39
CA ILE A 131 0.13 16.69 -3.86
C ILE A 131 1.14 17.57 -4.62
N ASP A 132 2.42 17.32 -4.41
CA ASP A 132 3.48 18.01 -5.14
C ASP A 132 3.33 17.78 -6.65
N GLU A 133 3.56 18.82 -7.47
CA GLU A 133 3.34 18.76 -8.92
C GLU A 133 4.10 17.60 -9.60
N ASP A 134 5.29 17.27 -9.09
CA ASP A 134 6.11 16.18 -9.62
C ASP A 134 5.52 14.78 -9.30
N ASP A 135 4.72 14.65 -8.25
CA ASP A 135 4.10 13.38 -7.80
C ASP A 135 2.68 13.18 -8.37
N VAL A 136 2.07 14.23 -8.95
CA VAL A 136 0.70 14.16 -9.49
C VAL A 136 0.54 13.07 -10.56
N PRO A 137 1.48 12.86 -11.51
CA PRO A 137 1.33 11.82 -12.53
C PRO A 137 1.22 10.43 -11.91
N ASP A 138 2.09 10.09 -10.95
CA ASP A 138 2.08 8.80 -10.26
C ASP A 138 0.79 8.66 -9.41
N PHE A 139 0.40 9.73 -8.69
CA PHE A 139 -0.83 9.76 -7.91
C PHE A 139 -2.07 9.44 -8.77
N VAL A 140 -2.17 10.01 -9.97
CA VAL A 140 -3.29 9.78 -10.90
C VAL A 140 -3.36 8.30 -11.33
N LEU A 141 -2.21 7.68 -11.65
CA LEU A 141 -2.15 6.28 -12.05
C LEU A 141 -2.46 5.34 -10.88
N ASP A 142 -1.95 5.64 -9.69
CA ASP A 142 -2.23 4.87 -8.48
C ASP A 142 -3.72 4.90 -8.13
N VAL A 143 -4.34 6.07 -8.20
CA VAL A 143 -5.78 6.20 -7.95
C VAL A 143 -6.61 5.45 -9.00
N ALA A 144 -6.24 5.56 -10.28
CA ALA A 144 -6.89 4.77 -11.34
C ALA A 144 -6.76 3.26 -11.07
N THR A 145 -5.59 2.82 -10.58
CA THR A 145 -5.34 1.43 -10.19
C THR A 145 -6.23 1.00 -9.03
N ILE A 146 -6.35 1.82 -7.99
CA ILE A 146 -7.24 1.54 -6.85
C ILE A 146 -8.68 1.29 -7.35
N PHE A 147 -9.23 2.20 -8.13
CA PHE A 147 -10.62 2.05 -8.59
C PHE A 147 -10.83 0.82 -9.49
N ILE A 148 -9.89 0.51 -10.38
CA ILE A 148 -10.02 -0.70 -11.23
C ILE A 148 -9.85 -1.98 -10.41
N ASP A 149 -9.02 -2.00 -9.38
CA ASP A 149 -8.84 -3.15 -8.47
C ASP A 149 -10.12 -3.46 -7.68
N TYR A 150 -10.89 -2.44 -7.36
CA TYR A 150 -12.20 -2.58 -6.72
C TYR A 150 -13.36 -2.76 -7.71
N GLY A 151 -13.09 -2.94 -9.00
CA GLY A 151 -14.10 -3.20 -10.02
C GLY A 151 -14.96 -1.98 -10.39
N LEU A 152 -14.37 -0.80 -10.35
CA LEU A 152 -14.99 0.50 -10.65
C LEU A 152 -14.38 1.12 -11.93
N PRO A 153 -14.56 0.48 -13.10
CA PRO A 153 -13.86 0.87 -14.32
C PRO A 153 -14.22 2.29 -14.81
N ASP A 154 -15.44 2.75 -14.56
CA ASP A 154 -15.86 4.09 -15.01
C ASP A 154 -15.07 5.19 -14.29
N ILE A 155 -14.93 5.09 -12.95
CA ILE A 155 -14.15 6.05 -12.17
C ILE A 155 -12.65 5.93 -12.50
N SER A 156 -12.15 4.69 -12.66
CA SER A 156 -10.77 4.45 -13.09
C SER A 156 -10.47 5.12 -14.44
N ALA A 157 -11.39 5.04 -15.40
CA ALA A 157 -11.25 5.67 -16.72
C ALA A 157 -11.20 7.21 -16.63
N GLU A 158 -11.99 7.81 -15.73
CA GLU A 158 -11.94 9.26 -15.49
C GLU A 158 -10.57 9.71 -14.97
N TRP A 159 -9.97 8.96 -14.03
CA TRP A 159 -8.64 9.24 -13.52
C TRP A 159 -7.57 9.02 -14.59
N LEU A 160 -7.63 7.91 -15.31
CA LEU A 160 -6.69 7.60 -16.38
C LEU A 160 -6.69 8.68 -17.48
N ALA A 161 -7.86 9.29 -17.77
CA ALA A 161 -7.97 10.36 -18.75
C ALA A 161 -7.29 11.67 -18.33
N MET A 162 -6.88 11.81 -17.06
CA MET A 162 -6.11 12.96 -16.56
C MET A 162 -4.60 12.75 -16.72
N SER A 163 -4.14 11.55 -17.03
CA SER A 163 -2.72 11.26 -17.26
C SER A 163 -2.32 11.63 -18.68
N ASP A 164 -1.23 12.38 -18.81
CA ASP A 164 -0.58 12.68 -20.09
C ASP A 164 0.47 11.60 -20.48
N GLU A 165 0.65 10.57 -19.64
CA GLU A 165 1.71 9.56 -19.77
C GLU A 165 1.21 8.24 -20.37
N ASP A 166 0.66 8.30 -21.58
CA ASP A 166 0.07 7.14 -22.28
C ASP A 166 1.08 6.07 -22.73
N ASP A 167 2.37 6.38 -22.66
CA ASP A 167 3.47 5.46 -22.97
C ASP A 167 3.91 4.58 -21.80
N LEU A 168 3.52 4.89 -20.57
CA LEU A 168 3.86 4.10 -19.39
C LEU A 168 3.20 2.71 -19.43
N GLN A 169 3.91 1.73 -18.91
CA GLN A 169 3.41 0.37 -18.79
C GLN A 169 2.14 0.32 -17.94
N ASP A 170 2.13 1.01 -16.80
CA ASP A 170 1.01 1.02 -15.86
C ASP A 170 -0.25 1.63 -16.50
N TYR A 171 -0.12 2.72 -17.27
CA TYR A 171 -1.22 3.28 -18.05
C TYR A 171 -1.84 2.25 -19.00
N ARG A 172 -1.00 1.51 -19.73
CA ARG A 172 -1.46 0.50 -20.70
C ARG A 172 -2.13 -0.67 -20.01
N GLU A 173 -1.63 -1.10 -18.85
CA GLU A 173 -2.23 -2.17 -18.05
C GLU A 173 -3.61 -1.77 -17.51
N ILE A 174 -3.74 -0.58 -16.93
CA ILE A 174 -5.02 -0.05 -16.44
C ILE A 174 -6.02 0.06 -17.60
N LYS A 175 -5.59 0.66 -18.72
CA LYS A 175 -6.43 0.81 -19.92
C LYS A 175 -6.92 -0.52 -20.47
N ALA A 176 -6.07 -1.55 -20.47
CA ALA A 176 -6.46 -2.89 -20.88
C ALA A 176 -7.51 -3.48 -19.94
N ARG A 177 -7.38 -3.27 -18.63
CA ARG A 177 -8.34 -3.77 -17.61
C ARG A 177 -9.69 -3.06 -17.67
N ILE A 178 -9.71 -1.76 -18.02
CA ILE A 178 -10.96 -1.01 -18.22
C ILE A 178 -11.76 -1.52 -19.44
N ALA A 179 -11.06 -2.03 -20.46
CA ALA A 179 -11.69 -2.47 -21.72
C ALA A 179 -12.37 -3.86 -21.63
N PHE A 180 -12.21 -4.59 -20.51
CA PHE A 180 -12.78 -5.93 -20.29
C PHE A 180 -13.82 -5.94 -19.18
#